data_b92c729650cb61f68c4c19e3fe494b24
#
_entry.id   b92c729650cb61f68c4c19e3fe494b24
#
_cell.length_a   1.000
_cell.length_b   1.000
_cell.length_c   1.000
_cell.angle_alpha   90.00
_cell.angle_beta   90.00
_cell.angle_gamma   90.00
#
_symmetry.space_group_name_H-M   'P 1'
#
loop_
_entity.id
_entity.type
_entity.pdbx_description
1 polymer ?
#
loop_
_entity_poly.entity_id
_entity_poly.type
_entity_poly.pdbx_seq_one_letter_code
_entity_poly.pdbx_strand_id
1 'polypeptide(L)'
;PGVHKARNKLGKRMDKTASDSIADVDVSMMLFEPYGALNESEMVLVDMLRSSGGPAIAVINKTDLVKEPADLEARKEELKALGVFDEIYTISVRDNDGCEVLFDALSRYAVEGPHYFDDDAYTDMPEKELVAEVIREKALLFMRDEIPHGIAVVVERFKERPGTDLIDIDVNIYCERESHKGMVIGKGGAMLKKIASAARADCEEFLGCRVNLQCWVKVKSDWRDNEFLLNNFGFKQNTNNR
;
A
#
# COMPACT_ATOMS: atom_id res chain seq x y z
N PRO A 1 4.49 -0.27 5.90
CA PRO A 1 4.19 -1.70 5.89
C PRO A 1 3.70 -2.15 7.26
N GLY A 2 2.84 -3.18 7.32
CA GLY A 2 2.34 -3.75 8.57
C GLY A 2 2.87 -5.16 8.76
N VAL A 3 3.02 -5.59 10.02
CA VAL A 3 3.38 -6.97 10.37
C VAL A 3 2.10 -7.74 10.69
N HIS A 4 1.96 -8.92 10.10
CA HIS A 4 0.87 -9.84 10.38
C HIS A 4 1.44 -11.22 10.65
N LYS A 5 0.74 -12.05 11.41
CA LYS A 5 1.15 -13.45 11.56
C LYS A 5 1.17 -14.12 10.18
N ALA A 6 2.36 -14.16 9.56
CA ALA A 6 2.54 -14.59 8.18
C ALA A 6 2.02 -16.02 7.99
N ARG A 7 0.99 -16.19 7.18
CA ARG A 7 0.40 -17.49 6.83
C ARG A 7 0.98 -18.08 5.55
N ASN A 8 1.72 -17.28 4.78
CA ASN A 8 2.30 -17.65 3.49
C ASN A 8 3.61 -16.87 3.25
N LYS A 9 4.31 -17.18 2.15
CA LYS A 9 5.57 -16.54 1.80
C LYS A 9 5.42 -15.05 1.49
N LEU A 10 4.31 -14.63 0.88
CA LEU A 10 4.03 -13.21 0.66
C LEU A 10 3.97 -12.45 1.99
N GLY A 11 3.24 -12.97 2.99
CA GLY A 11 3.18 -12.38 4.32
C GLY A 11 4.56 -12.25 4.97
N LYS A 12 5.40 -13.28 4.87
CA LYS A 12 6.79 -13.23 5.38
C LYS A 12 7.62 -12.15 4.69
N ARG A 13 7.43 -11.92 3.38
CA ARG A 13 8.09 -10.83 2.65
C ARG A 13 7.62 -9.46 3.15
N MET A 14 6.31 -9.31 3.38
CA MET A 14 5.75 -8.07 3.94
C MET A 14 6.30 -7.79 5.34
N ASP A 15 6.37 -8.80 6.21
CA ASP A 15 6.94 -8.67 7.56
C ASP A 15 8.42 -8.26 7.50
N LYS A 16 9.18 -8.88 6.58
CA LYS A 16 10.58 -8.50 6.36
C LYS A 16 10.70 -7.06 5.86
N THR A 17 9.88 -6.65 4.89
CA THR A 17 9.89 -5.27 4.38
C THR A 17 9.57 -4.28 5.50
N ALA A 18 8.62 -4.60 6.40
CA ALA A 18 8.31 -3.77 7.56
C ALA A 18 9.51 -3.63 8.50
N SER A 19 10.20 -4.73 8.78
CA SER A 19 11.42 -4.72 9.61
C SER A 19 12.55 -3.91 8.95
N ASP A 20 12.79 -4.13 7.66
CA ASP A 20 13.86 -3.45 6.91
C ASP A 20 13.59 -1.92 6.82
N SER A 21 12.32 -1.50 6.81
CA SER A 21 11.92 -0.09 6.75
C SER A 21 12.23 0.70 8.04
N ILE A 22 12.53 0.04 9.14
CA ILE A 22 12.86 0.71 10.42
C ILE A 22 14.36 1.00 10.53
N ALA A 23 15.20 0.25 9.80
CA ALA A 23 16.63 0.19 10.08
C ALA A 23 17.43 1.43 9.61
N ASP A 24 16.98 2.13 8.55
CA ASP A 24 17.78 3.14 7.83
C ASP A 24 16.93 4.40 7.52
N VAL A 25 16.20 4.92 8.52
CA VAL A 25 15.34 6.10 8.36
C VAL A 25 15.63 7.13 9.46
N ASP A 26 15.44 8.41 9.14
CA ASP A 26 15.64 9.51 10.08
C ASP A 26 14.57 9.52 11.17
N VAL A 27 13.35 9.06 10.84
CA VAL A 27 12.23 8.91 11.78
C VAL A 27 11.32 7.78 11.35
N SER A 28 10.86 7.00 12.31
CA SER A 28 9.84 5.96 12.10
C SER A 28 8.46 6.49 12.50
N MET A 29 7.47 6.29 11.65
CA MET A 29 6.09 6.66 11.93
C MET A 29 5.22 5.39 11.99
N MET A 30 4.53 5.16 13.12
CA MET A 30 3.61 4.05 13.28
C MET A 30 2.17 4.54 13.42
N LEU A 31 1.29 4.01 12.56
CA LEU A 31 -0.13 4.36 12.54
C LEU A 31 -0.94 3.41 13.40
N PHE A 32 -1.86 4.00 14.17
CA PHE A 32 -2.81 3.30 15.02
C PHE A 32 -4.25 3.71 14.69
N GLU A 33 -5.19 2.82 14.96
CA GLU A 33 -6.60 3.18 15.01
C GLU A 33 -6.97 3.73 16.42
N PRO A 34 -8.00 4.59 16.52
CA PRO A 34 -8.37 5.21 17.78
C PRO A 34 -8.99 4.22 18.77
N TYR A 35 -9.48 3.08 18.27
CA TYR A 35 -10.12 2.03 19.05
C TYR A 35 -9.40 0.70 18.91
N GLY A 36 -9.66 -0.19 19.85
CA GLY A 36 -9.11 -1.54 19.88
C GLY A 36 -7.87 -1.64 20.78
N ALA A 37 -7.68 -2.80 21.39
CA ALA A 37 -6.45 -3.10 22.13
C ALA A 37 -5.29 -3.30 21.14
N LEU A 38 -4.07 -3.00 21.58
CA LEU A 38 -2.86 -3.33 20.85
C LEU A 38 -2.78 -4.84 20.62
N ASN A 39 -2.67 -5.24 19.38
CA ASN A 39 -2.56 -6.65 19.01
C ASN A 39 -1.10 -7.13 19.03
N GLU A 40 -0.89 -8.46 18.95
CA GLU A 40 0.45 -9.05 18.97
C GLU A 40 1.37 -8.51 17.87
N SER A 41 0.84 -8.22 16.69
CA SER A 41 1.62 -7.70 15.55
C SER A 41 2.04 -6.25 15.76
N GLU A 42 1.18 -5.44 16.35
CA GLU A 42 1.53 -4.05 16.74
C GLU A 42 2.60 -4.05 17.82
N MET A 43 2.50 -4.97 18.80
CA MET A 43 3.54 -5.09 19.84
C MET A 43 4.89 -5.52 19.28
N VAL A 44 4.92 -6.41 18.28
CA VAL A 44 6.16 -6.76 17.57
C VAL A 44 6.80 -5.55 16.91
N LEU A 45 6.00 -4.68 16.25
CA LEU A 45 6.51 -3.44 15.66
C LEU A 45 7.03 -2.46 16.71
N VAL A 46 6.31 -2.32 17.84
CA VAL A 46 6.75 -1.50 18.97
C VAL A 46 8.10 -1.98 19.53
N ASP A 47 8.28 -3.30 19.65
CA ASP A 47 9.55 -3.89 20.11
C ASP A 47 10.69 -3.70 19.09
N MET A 48 10.38 -3.74 17.80
CA MET A 48 11.35 -3.41 16.73
C MET A 48 11.76 -1.94 16.81
N LEU A 49 10.83 -1.01 16.96
CA LEU A 49 11.10 0.42 17.14
C LEU A 49 11.95 0.67 18.39
N ARG A 50 11.62 0.03 19.51
CA ARG A 50 12.40 0.12 20.75
C ARG A 50 13.83 -0.38 20.54
N SER A 51 14.01 -1.44 19.77
CA SER A 51 15.32 -2.04 19.50
C SER A 51 16.15 -1.22 18.52
N SER A 52 15.54 -0.48 17.60
CA SER A 52 16.25 0.39 16.65
C SER A 52 16.85 1.61 17.33
N GLY A 53 16.21 2.11 18.39
CA GLY A 53 16.66 3.28 19.15
C GLY A 53 16.63 4.60 18.38
N GLY A 54 16.05 4.62 17.17
CA GLY A 54 15.83 5.84 16.39
C GLY A 54 14.56 6.58 16.81
N PRO A 55 14.38 7.84 16.36
CA PRO A 55 13.18 8.61 16.63
C PRO A 55 11.92 7.89 16.13
N ALA A 56 10.86 7.90 16.93
CA ALA A 56 9.60 7.28 16.58
C ALA A 56 8.40 8.15 16.93
N ILE A 57 7.45 8.25 16.00
CA ILE A 57 6.20 9.00 16.13
C ILE A 57 5.02 8.03 16.06
N ALA A 58 4.10 8.14 17.03
CA ALA A 58 2.80 7.47 16.94
C ALA A 58 1.77 8.40 16.29
N VAL A 59 0.99 7.88 15.36
CA VAL A 59 -0.09 8.62 14.71
C VAL A 59 -1.40 7.86 14.87
N ILE A 60 -2.34 8.43 15.61
CA ILE A 60 -3.70 7.91 15.74
C ILE A 60 -4.52 8.48 14.58
N ASN A 61 -4.78 7.65 13.57
CA ASN A 61 -5.57 8.03 12.40
C ASN A 61 -7.04 7.63 12.58
N LYS A 62 -7.91 8.13 11.71
CA LYS A 62 -9.37 7.91 11.72
C LYS A 62 -10.07 8.51 12.93
N THR A 63 -9.62 9.67 13.40
CA THR A 63 -10.25 10.39 14.53
C THR A 63 -11.69 10.79 14.24
N ASP A 64 -12.07 10.86 12.96
CA ASP A 64 -13.45 11.03 12.48
C ASP A 64 -14.42 9.93 12.96
N LEU A 65 -13.92 8.78 13.37
CA LEU A 65 -14.72 7.69 13.95
C LEU A 65 -14.91 7.84 15.46
N VAL A 66 -14.15 8.73 16.12
CA VAL A 66 -14.20 8.90 17.58
C VAL A 66 -15.47 9.62 17.98
N LYS A 67 -16.24 9.00 18.86
CA LYS A 67 -17.51 9.53 19.37
C LYS A 67 -17.30 10.34 20.66
N GLU A 68 -16.47 9.82 21.53
CA GLU A 68 -16.20 10.42 22.84
C GLU A 68 -14.73 10.87 22.91
N PRO A 69 -14.44 12.16 23.15
CA PRO A 69 -13.06 12.65 23.27
C PRO A 69 -12.22 11.90 24.30
N ALA A 70 -12.86 11.39 25.35
CA ALA A 70 -12.18 10.60 26.38
C ALA A 70 -11.52 9.33 25.85
N ASP A 71 -12.08 8.68 24.82
CA ASP A 71 -11.53 7.49 24.18
C ASP A 71 -10.18 7.82 23.50
N LEU A 72 -10.12 8.97 22.85
CA LEU A 72 -8.91 9.44 22.19
C LEU A 72 -7.79 9.76 23.19
N GLU A 73 -8.13 10.39 24.30
CA GLU A 73 -7.15 10.67 25.37
C GLU A 73 -6.67 9.37 26.03
N ALA A 74 -7.56 8.42 26.28
CA ALA A 74 -7.20 7.10 26.79
C ALA A 74 -6.22 6.38 25.83
N ARG A 75 -6.46 6.48 24.52
CA ARG A 75 -5.56 5.88 23.51
C ARG A 75 -4.19 6.55 23.50
N LYS A 76 -4.12 7.87 23.63
CA LYS A 76 -2.86 8.60 23.74
C LYS A 76 -2.07 8.17 24.97
N GLU A 77 -2.72 8.05 26.13
CA GLU A 77 -2.04 7.62 27.37
C GLU A 77 -1.56 6.16 27.28
N GLU A 78 -2.32 5.27 26.63
CA GLU A 78 -1.89 3.90 26.35
C GLU A 78 -0.59 3.89 25.52
N LEU A 79 -0.55 4.65 24.42
CA LEU A 79 0.65 4.72 23.56
C LEU A 79 1.83 5.38 24.26
N LYS A 80 1.59 6.40 25.07
CA LYS A 80 2.59 7.04 25.92
C LYS A 80 3.24 6.08 26.91
N ALA A 81 2.41 5.21 27.51
CA ALA A 81 2.87 4.23 28.49
C ALA A 81 3.84 3.19 27.89
N LEU A 82 3.86 3.00 26.57
CA LEU A 82 4.83 2.13 25.90
C LEU A 82 6.27 2.67 25.97
N GLY A 83 6.46 3.98 26.14
CA GLY A 83 7.77 4.62 26.31
C GLY A 83 8.70 4.45 25.09
N VAL A 84 8.13 4.38 23.89
CA VAL A 84 8.86 4.19 22.62
C VAL A 84 8.71 5.39 21.70
N PHE A 85 7.59 6.11 21.79
CA PHE A 85 7.27 7.21 20.89
C PHE A 85 7.68 8.56 21.51
N ASP A 86 8.42 9.34 20.76
CA ASP A 86 8.82 10.70 21.16
C ASP A 86 7.64 11.65 21.10
N GLU A 87 6.78 11.50 20.09
CA GLU A 87 5.61 12.34 19.87
C GLU A 87 4.39 11.49 19.46
N ILE A 88 3.19 11.98 19.80
CA ILE A 88 1.92 11.32 19.45
C ILE A 88 1.00 12.35 18.79
N TYR A 89 0.60 12.05 17.56
CA TYR A 89 -0.32 12.87 16.76
C TYR A 89 -1.65 12.20 16.56
N THR A 90 -2.68 13.00 16.37
CA THR A 90 -4.04 12.55 16.06
C THR A 90 -4.49 13.20 14.78
N ILE A 91 -4.94 12.39 13.82
CA ILE A 91 -5.34 12.87 12.49
C ILE A 91 -6.60 12.18 11.99
N SER A 92 -7.27 12.81 11.04
CA SER A 92 -8.20 12.16 10.12
C SER A 92 -7.77 12.46 8.69
N VAL A 93 -7.15 11.49 8.03
CA VAL A 93 -6.79 11.64 6.61
C VAL A 93 -8.04 11.85 5.75
N ARG A 94 -9.15 11.22 6.13
CA ARG A 94 -10.43 11.37 5.41
C ARG A 94 -10.93 12.81 5.41
N ASP A 95 -10.84 13.47 6.54
CA ASP A 95 -11.36 14.84 6.74
C ASP A 95 -10.25 15.89 6.61
N ASN A 96 -9.02 15.47 6.30
CA ASN A 96 -7.80 16.28 6.22
C ASN A 96 -7.53 17.09 7.52
N ASP A 97 -7.90 16.51 8.67
CA ASP A 97 -7.68 17.12 9.98
C ASP A 97 -6.35 16.63 10.58
N GLY A 98 -5.57 17.56 11.13
CA GLY A 98 -4.27 17.28 11.77
C GLY A 98 -3.12 16.90 10.81
N CYS A 99 -3.38 16.75 9.50
CA CYS A 99 -2.36 16.33 8.54
C CYS A 99 -1.23 17.36 8.36
N GLU A 100 -1.53 18.64 8.34
CA GLU A 100 -0.52 19.72 8.25
C GLU A 100 0.40 19.71 9.46
N VAL A 101 -0.15 19.57 10.67
CA VAL A 101 0.61 19.51 11.91
C VAL A 101 1.57 18.31 11.92
N LEU A 102 1.10 17.17 11.44
CA LEU A 102 1.95 15.97 11.28
C LEU A 102 3.05 16.20 10.24
N PHE A 103 2.74 16.85 9.11
CA PHE A 103 3.73 17.18 8.10
C PHE A 103 4.82 18.10 8.64
N ASP A 104 4.45 19.15 9.36
CA ASP A 104 5.40 20.06 10.02
C ASP A 104 6.27 19.33 11.05
N ALA A 105 5.69 18.37 11.77
CA ALA A 105 6.44 17.54 12.71
C ALA A 105 7.48 16.68 12.01
N LEU A 106 7.09 15.99 10.94
CA LEU A 106 8.00 15.16 10.13
C LEU A 106 9.11 16.00 9.48
N SER A 107 8.80 17.21 9.02
CA SER A 107 9.76 18.13 8.42
C SER A 107 10.92 18.50 9.35
N ARG A 108 10.72 18.43 10.68
CA ARG A 108 11.80 18.67 11.66
C ARG A 108 12.88 17.60 11.68
N TYR A 109 12.56 16.40 11.19
CA TYR A 109 13.53 15.30 11.06
C TYR A 109 14.24 15.30 9.71
N ALA A 110 13.76 16.11 8.75
CA ALA A 110 14.42 16.24 7.46
C ALA A 110 15.74 17.03 7.63
N VAL A 111 16.81 16.50 7.08
CA VAL A 111 18.13 17.15 7.05
C VAL A 111 18.45 17.61 5.63
N GLU A 112 19.22 18.70 5.49
CA GLU A 112 19.73 19.12 4.19
C GLU A 112 20.56 18.00 3.55
N GLY A 113 20.23 17.66 2.30
CA GLY A 113 20.89 16.59 1.57
C GLY A 113 20.75 16.77 0.06
N PRO A 114 21.44 15.94 -0.74
CA PRO A 114 21.26 15.95 -2.18
C PRO A 114 19.84 15.51 -2.54
N HIS A 115 19.27 16.13 -3.59
CA HIS A 115 18.03 15.64 -4.19
C HIS A 115 18.31 14.32 -4.89
N TYR A 116 17.68 13.24 -4.44
CA TYR A 116 17.82 11.91 -5.03
C TYR A 116 16.90 11.70 -6.24
N PHE A 117 15.86 12.53 -6.36
CA PHE A 117 14.88 12.53 -7.44
C PHE A 117 14.74 13.94 -8.02
N ASP A 118 14.34 14.05 -9.27
CA ASP A 118 14.03 15.33 -9.90
C ASP A 118 12.80 15.97 -9.22
N ASP A 119 12.77 17.30 -9.13
CA ASP A 119 11.73 18.04 -8.39
C ASP A 119 10.31 17.83 -8.97
N ASP A 120 10.20 17.43 -10.23
CA ASP A 120 8.97 17.11 -10.94
C ASP A 120 8.65 15.61 -10.97
N ALA A 121 9.47 14.76 -10.36
CA ALA A 121 9.23 13.33 -10.28
C ALA A 121 8.15 13.01 -9.23
N TYR A 122 6.98 12.59 -9.67
CA TYR A 122 5.90 12.13 -8.77
C TYR A 122 6.20 10.78 -8.10
N THR A 123 6.99 9.93 -8.75
CA THR A 123 7.32 8.59 -8.28
C THR A 123 8.54 8.05 -9.03
N ASP A 124 9.30 7.19 -8.39
CA ASP A 124 10.37 6.38 -9.00
C ASP A 124 9.85 5.04 -9.57
N MET A 125 8.54 4.78 -9.39
CA MET A 125 7.91 3.57 -9.89
C MET A 125 7.77 3.62 -11.42
N PRO A 126 8.18 2.58 -12.16
CA PRO A 126 7.94 2.49 -13.59
C PRO A 126 6.45 2.60 -13.93
N GLU A 127 6.09 3.32 -14.98
CA GLU A 127 4.69 3.51 -15.44
C GLU A 127 3.90 2.19 -15.53
N LYS A 128 4.57 1.14 -15.97
CA LYS A 128 4.00 -0.21 -16.04
C LYS A 128 3.56 -0.75 -14.67
N GLU A 129 4.34 -0.49 -13.63
CA GLU A 129 4.02 -0.92 -12.26
C GLU A 129 2.91 -0.03 -11.67
N LEU A 130 2.95 1.27 -11.96
CA LEU A 130 1.91 2.21 -11.55
C LEU A 130 0.54 1.85 -12.15
N VAL A 131 0.48 1.48 -13.43
CA VAL A 131 -0.75 0.96 -14.06
C VAL A 131 -1.27 -0.27 -13.33
N ALA A 132 -0.39 -1.21 -12.95
CA ALA A 132 -0.81 -2.39 -12.20
C ALA A 132 -1.41 -2.02 -10.84
N GLU A 133 -0.82 -1.05 -10.13
CA GLU A 133 -1.33 -0.56 -8.84
C GLU A 133 -2.66 0.17 -8.98
N VAL A 134 -2.84 1.01 -10.00
CA VAL A 134 -4.13 1.67 -10.27
C VAL A 134 -5.24 0.63 -10.50
N ILE A 135 -4.97 -0.43 -11.26
CA ILE A 135 -5.96 -1.51 -11.47
C ILE A 135 -6.25 -2.25 -10.16
N ARG A 136 -5.22 -2.51 -9.35
CA ARG A 136 -5.37 -3.16 -8.04
C ARG A 136 -6.19 -2.29 -7.08
N GLU A 137 -5.98 -0.99 -7.07
CA GLU A 137 -6.77 -0.02 -6.30
C GLU A 137 -8.25 -0.07 -6.70
N LYS A 138 -8.57 -0.02 -8.01
CA LYS A 138 -9.97 -0.10 -8.45
C LYS A 138 -10.62 -1.45 -8.07
N ALA A 139 -9.85 -2.54 -8.10
CA ALA A 139 -10.33 -3.81 -7.59
C ALA A 139 -10.64 -3.75 -6.08
N LEU A 140 -9.77 -3.13 -5.27
CA LEU A 140 -10.00 -2.90 -3.84
C LEU A 140 -11.25 -2.06 -3.58
N LEU A 141 -11.46 -0.99 -4.36
CA LEU A 141 -12.60 -0.08 -4.19
C LEU A 141 -13.95 -0.69 -4.56
N PHE A 142 -13.98 -1.55 -5.58
CA PHE A 142 -15.25 -2.06 -6.12
C PHE A 142 -15.60 -3.46 -5.65
N MET A 143 -14.64 -4.20 -5.16
CA MET A 143 -14.85 -5.55 -4.62
C MET A 143 -14.95 -5.50 -3.09
N ARG A 144 -15.57 -6.52 -2.52
CA ARG A 144 -15.77 -6.66 -1.07
C ARG A 144 -15.02 -7.88 -0.55
N ASP A 145 -14.90 -7.96 0.77
CA ASP A 145 -14.33 -9.09 1.50
C ASP A 145 -12.82 -9.33 1.22
N GLU A 146 -12.38 -10.54 1.39
CA GLU A 146 -10.97 -10.98 1.29
C GLU A 146 -10.42 -11.04 -0.16
N ILE A 147 -11.28 -10.92 -1.18
CA ILE A 147 -10.92 -11.20 -2.57
C ILE A 147 -9.89 -10.20 -3.12
N PRO A 148 -10.07 -8.88 -2.92
CA PRO A 148 -9.11 -7.91 -3.44
C PRO A 148 -7.70 -8.08 -2.85
N HIS A 149 -7.58 -8.61 -1.64
CA HIS A 149 -6.29 -8.89 -0.99
C HIS A 149 -5.60 -10.16 -1.54
N GLY A 150 -6.33 -10.99 -2.26
CA GLY A 150 -5.85 -12.24 -2.86
C GLY A 150 -5.57 -12.17 -4.35
N ILE A 151 -5.51 -10.97 -4.95
CA ILE A 151 -5.18 -10.78 -6.36
C ILE A 151 -3.78 -10.22 -6.55
N ALA A 152 -3.17 -10.57 -7.69
CA ALA A 152 -1.99 -9.89 -8.21
C ALA A 152 -2.28 -9.36 -9.61
N VAL A 153 -1.76 -8.19 -9.93
CA VAL A 153 -1.96 -7.54 -11.23
C VAL A 153 -0.62 -7.44 -11.94
N VAL A 154 -0.55 -7.92 -13.17
CA VAL A 154 0.68 -7.93 -13.97
C VAL A 154 0.40 -7.33 -15.33
N VAL A 155 1.15 -6.30 -15.70
CA VAL A 155 1.13 -5.72 -17.04
C VAL A 155 2.05 -6.54 -17.94
N GLU A 156 1.47 -7.27 -18.88
CA GLU A 156 2.18 -8.14 -19.83
C GLU A 156 2.72 -7.34 -21.03
N ARG A 157 1.94 -6.36 -21.47
CA ARG A 157 2.30 -5.50 -22.59
C ARG A 157 2.02 -4.05 -22.24
N PHE A 158 2.99 -3.22 -22.54
CA PHE A 158 2.88 -1.75 -22.48
C PHE A 158 3.58 -1.23 -23.72
N LYS A 159 2.82 -0.72 -24.70
CA LYS A 159 3.38 -0.35 -26.00
C LYS A 159 2.68 0.86 -26.59
N GLU A 160 3.44 1.90 -26.82
CA GLU A 160 3.00 3.06 -27.60
C GLU A 160 2.75 2.67 -29.04
N ARG A 161 1.68 3.21 -29.63
CA ARG A 161 1.41 3.06 -31.07
C ARG A 161 2.10 4.19 -31.85
N PRO A 162 3.02 3.87 -32.76
CA PRO A 162 3.72 4.89 -33.54
C PRO A 162 2.75 5.82 -34.27
N GLY A 163 2.99 7.15 -34.16
CA GLY A 163 2.20 8.17 -34.85
C GLY A 163 0.80 8.42 -34.28
N THR A 164 0.52 7.91 -33.09
CA THR A 164 -0.75 8.14 -32.39
C THR A 164 -0.51 8.48 -30.92
N ASP A 165 -1.46 9.16 -30.31
CA ASP A 165 -1.52 9.42 -28.87
C ASP A 165 -2.28 8.27 -28.17
N LEU A 166 -1.77 7.03 -28.31
CA LEU A 166 -2.43 5.83 -27.79
C LEU A 166 -1.41 4.79 -27.32
N ILE A 167 -1.60 4.29 -26.10
CA ILE A 167 -0.82 3.19 -25.53
C ILE A 167 -1.70 1.93 -25.46
N ASP A 168 -1.18 0.80 -25.95
CA ASP A 168 -1.77 -0.52 -25.76
C ASP A 168 -1.24 -1.12 -24.46
N ILE A 169 -2.15 -1.46 -23.53
CA ILE A 169 -1.83 -2.05 -22.24
C ILE A 169 -2.63 -3.34 -22.07
N ASP A 170 -1.90 -4.47 -21.98
CA ASP A 170 -2.48 -5.78 -21.74
C ASP A 170 -2.14 -6.24 -20.31
N VAL A 171 -3.16 -6.63 -19.56
CA VAL A 171 -3.04 -6.91 -18.12
C VAL A 171 -3.64 -8.25 -17.74
N ASN A 172 -2.92 -9.02 -16.94
CA ASN A 172 -3.46 -10.21 -16.28
C ASN A 172 -3.73 -9.92 -14.79
N ILE A 173 -4.94 -10.19 -14.36
CA ILE A 173 -5.34 -10.20 -12.94
C ILE A 173 -5.34 -11.65 -12.49
N TYR A 174 -4.42 -12.01 -11.61
CA TYR A 174 -4.29 -13.35 -11.08
C TYR A 174 -5.05 -13.52 -9.78
N CYS A 175 -5.80 -14.62 -9.67
CA CYS A 175 -6.53 -15.03 -8.47
C CYS A 175 -6.05 -16.43 -8.05
N GLU A 176 -6.27 -16.80 -6.78
CA GLU A 176 -5.90 -18.13 -6.31
C GLU A 176 -6.91 -19.23 -6.67
N ARG A 177 -8.19 -18.89 -6.84
CA ARG A 177 -9.29 -19.86 -7.02
C ARG A 177 -10.23 -19.47 -8.14
N GLU A 178 -10.89 -20.44 -8.76
CA GLU A 178 -11.90 -20.20 -9.80
C GLU A 178 -13.10 -19.40 -9.26
N SER A 179 -13.49 -19.59 -7.99
CA SER A 179 -14.52 -18.80 -7.35
C SER A 179 -14.17 -17.32 -7.31
N HIS A 180 -12.92 -16.99 -6.98
CA HIS A 180 -12.42 -15.60 -6.96
C HIS A 180 -12.43 -15.01 -8.39
N LYS A 181 -12.00 -15.78 -9.39
CA LYS A 181 -12.05 -15.36 -10.79
C LYS A 181 -13.48 -15.00 -11.22
N GLY A 182 -14.44 -15.85 -10.86
CA GLY A 182 -15.85 -15.55 -11.12
C GLY A 182 -16.33 -14.23 -10.51
N MET A 183 -15.88 -13.92 -9.30
CA MET A 183 -16.24 -12.67 -8.61
C MET A 183 -15.55 -11.44 -9.24
N VAL A 184 -14.27 -11.55 -9.63
CA VAL A 184 -13.53 -10.47 -10.33
C VAL A 184 -14.16 -10.19 -11.70
N ILE A 185 -14.60 -11.20 -12.42
CA ILE A 185 -15.29 -11.04 -13.71
C ILE A 185 -16.68 -10.44 -13.49
N GLY A 186 -17.42 -10.97 -12.51
CA GLY A 186 -18.79 -10.59 -12.23
C GLY A 186 -19.80 -11.10 -13.27
N LYS A 187 -21.10 -10.90 -13.02
CA LYS A 187 -22.16 -11.33 -13.92
C LYS A 187 -21.99 -10.69 -15.30
N GLY A 188 -21.82 -11.50 -16.34
CA GLY A 188 -21.61 -10.99 -17.71
C GLY A 188 -20.39 -10.10 -17.91
N GLY A 189 -19.37 -10.19 -17.04
CA GLY A 189 -18.17 -9.35 -17.13
C GLY A 189 -18.31 -7.94 -16.53
N ALA A 190 -19.44 -7.65 -15.84
CA ALA A 190 -19.75 -6.31 -15.37
C ALA A 190 -18.74 -5.74 -14.36
N MET A 191 -18.24 -6.58 -13.43
CA MET A 191 -17.27 -6.13 -12.43
C MET A 191 -15.91 -5.82 -13.08
N LEU A 192 -15.40 -6.72 -13.91
CA LEU A 192 -14.15 -6.50 -14.65
C LEU A 192 -14.22 -5.27 -15.53
N LYS A 193 -15.35 -5.07 -16.23
CA LYS A 193 -15.58 -3.87 -17.03
C LYS A 193 -15.56 -2.60 -16.19
N LYS A 194 -16.16 -2.61 -15.00
CA LYS A 194 -16.18 -1.47 -14.07
C LYS A 194 -14.75 -1.14 -13.60
N ILE A 195 -14.00 -2.15 -13.15
CA ILE A 195 -12.60 -2.01 -12.73
C ILE A 195 -11.75 -1.43 -13.88
N ALA A 196 -11.78 -2.05 -15.05
CA ALA A 196 -10.97 -1.65 -16.20
C ALA A 196 -11.34 -0.25 -16.71
N SER A 197 -12.63 0.13 -16.71
CA SER A 197 -13.05 1.45 -17.17
C SER A 197 -12.59 2.56 -16.22
N ALA A 198 -12.68 2.36 -14.91
CA ALA A 198 -12.20 3.32 -13.92
C ALA A 198 -10.68 3.41 -13.95
N ALA A 199 -9.98 2.27 -13.97
CA ALA A 199 -8.51 2.25 -14.06
C ALA A 199 -8.00 2.91 -15.34
N ARG A 200 -8.68 2.71 -16.48
CA ARG A 200 -8.31 3.36 -17.72
C ARG A 200 -8.38 4.89 -17.61
N ALA A 201 -9.43 5.43 -16.99
CA ALA A 201 -9.57 6.88 -16.84
C ALA A 201 -8.42 7.48 -16.03
N ASP A 202 -8.07 6.86 -14.91
CA ASP A 202 -6.94 7.32 -14.07
C ASP A 202 -5.60 7.15 -14.80
N CYS A 203 -5.41 6.05 -15.56
CA CYS A 203 -4.21 5.84 -16.37
C CYS A 203 -4.08 6.91 -17.48
N GLU A 204 -5.17 7.27 -18.15
CA GLU A 204 -5.18 8.34 -19.17
C GLU A 204 -4.82 9.69 -18.56
N GLU A 205 -5.26 9.97 -17.33
CA GLU A 205 -4.95 11.19 -16.60
C GLU A 205 -3.46 11.31 -16.26
N PHE A 206 -2.85 10.29 -15.66
CA PHE A 206 -1.45 10.40 -15.26
C PHE A 206 -0.45 10.18 -16.42
N LEU A 207 -0.81 9.37 -17.46
CA LEU A 207 0.03 9.17 -18.64
C LEU A 207 -0.08 10.33 -19.65
N GLY A 208 -1.10 11.18 -19.52
CA GLY A 208 -1.34 12.29 -20.42
C GLY A 208 -1.71 11.89 -21.87
N CYS A 209 -2.14 10.62 -22.08
CA CYS A 209 -2.45 10.08 -23.40
C CYS A 209 -3.62 9.09 -23.33
N ARG A 210 -4.15 8.68 -24.48
CA ARG A 210 -5.23 7.69 -24.54
C ARG A 210 -4.69 6.28 -24.28
N VAL A 211 -5.50 5.44 -23.60
CA VAL A 211 -5.14 4.07 -23.23
C VAL A 211 -6.14 3.06 -23.80
N ASN A 212 -5.62 2.08 -24.52
CA ASN A 212 -6.34 0.87 -24.89
C ASN A 212 -6.03 -0.23 -23.87
N LEU A 213 -6.81 -0.26 -22.78
CA LEU A 213 -6.62 -1.21 -21.68
C LEU A 213 -7.42 -2.50 -21.93
N GLN A 214 -6.72 -3.63 -21.92
CA GLN A 214 -7.30 -4.96 -21.97
C GLN A 214 -6.93 -5.77 -20.73
N CYS A 215 -7.94 -6.33 -20.03
CA CYS A 215 -7.75 -7.07 -18.80
C CYS A 215 -8.27 -8.51 -18.93
N TRP A 216 -7.47 -9.47 -18.49
CA TRP A 216 -7.83 -10.89 -18.38
C TRP A 216 -7.71 -11.35 -16.94
N VAL A 217 -8.60 -12.26 -16.53
CA VAL A 217 -8.54 -12.87 -15.21
C VAL A 217 -8.08 -14.31 -15.33
N LYS A 218 -7.00 -14.63 -14.63
CA LYS A 218 -6.37 -15.97 -14.65
C LYS A 218 -6.31 -16.56 -13.24
N VAL A 219 -6.34 -17.87 -13.12
CA VAL A 219 -6.15 -18.56 -11.85
C VAL A 219 -4.73 -19.09 -11.76
N LYS A 220 -4.08 -18.86 -10.65
CA LYS A 220 -2.79 -19.40 -10.23
C LYS A 220 -2.91 -19.82 -8.76
N SER A 221 -3.15 -21.12 -8.55
CA SER A 221 -3.22 -21.70 -7.21
C SER A 221 -1.93 -21.46 -6.44
N ASP A 222 -2.08 -21.16 -5.16
CA ASP A 222 -0.97 -21.00 -4.20
C ASP A 222 0.13 -20.02 -4.63
N TRP A 223 -0.21 -19.01 -5.45
CA TRP A 223 0.78 -18.05 -5.94
C TRP A 223 1.46 -17.29 -4.81
N ARG A 224 0.77 -17.08 -3.68
CA ARG A 224 1.31 -16.41 -2.48
C ARG A 224 2.38 -17.21 -1.76
N ASP A 225 2.48 -18.51 -2.04
CA ASP A 225 3.50 -19.42 -1.51
C ASP A 225 4.58 -19.82 -2.53
N ASN A 226 4.51 -19.29 -3.74
CA ASN A 226 5.43 -19.59 -4.82
C ASN A 226 6.41 -18.46 -5.09
N GLU A 227 7.69 -18.65 -4.73
CA GLU A 227 8.76 -17.64 -4.88
C GLU A 227 8.91 -17.12 -6.31
N PHE A 228 8.83 -18.01 -7.32
CA PHE A 228 8.95 -17.62 -8.71
C PHE A 228 7.78 -16.71 -9.15
N LEU A 229 6.55 -17.07 -8.74
CA LEU A 229 5.37 -16.26 -9.05
C LEU A 229 5.40 -14.92 -8.29
N LEU A 230 5.82 -14.92 -7.02
CA LEU A 230 5.98 -13.67 -6.26
C LEU A 230 6.94 -12.70 -6.94
N ASN A 231 8.08 -13.18 -7.41
CA ASN A 231 9.04 -12.34 -8.12
C ASN A 231 8.47 -11.81 -9.45
N ASN A 232 7.75 -12.67 -10.20
CA ASN A 232 7.14 -12.29 -11.48
C ASN A 232 5.96 -11.33 -11.31
N PHE A 233 5.29 -11.36 -10.17
CA PHE A 233 4.16 -10.48 -9.86
C PHE A 233 4.58 -9.14 -9.21
N GLY A 234 5.88 -8.85 -9.18
CA GLY A 234 6.39 -7.58 -8.67
C GLY A 234 6.72 -7.57 -7.18
N PHE A 235 6.41 -8.64 -6.43
CA PHE A 235 6.76 -8.77 -5.02
C PHE A 235 8.23 -9.16 -4.83
N LYS A 236 9.16 -8.42 -5.42
CA LYS A 236 10.61 -8.66 -5.28
C LYS A 236 11.04 -8.41 -3.83
N GLN A 237 11.97 -9.21 -3.32
CA GLN A 237 12.68 -8.83 -2.10
C GLN A 237 13.66 -7.71 -2.48
N ASN A 238 13.64 -6.61 -1.73
CA ASN A 238 14.72 -5.64 -1.81
C ASN A 238 15.99 -6.33 -1.30
N THR A 239 16.77 -6.89 -2.21
CA THR A 239 18.15 -7.25 -1.95
C THR A 239 18.96 -5.98 -2.11
N ASN A 240 18.84 -5.05 -1.17
CA ASN A 240 19.87 -4.05 -0.97
C ASN A 240 21.11 -4.77 -0.42
N ASN A 241 21.85 -5.40 -1.31
CA ASN A 241 23.28 -5.61 -1.10
C ASN A 241 23.94 -4.25 -1.32
N ARG A 242 24.22 -3.55 -0.21
CA ARG A 242 25.33 -2.62 -0.14
C ARG A 242 26.61 -3.37 0.13
#